data_d1398263c3befecb917c32635552f639
#
_entry.id   d1398263c3befecb917c32635552f639
#
_cell.length_a   1.000
_cell.length_b   1.000
_cell.length_c   1.000
_cell.angle_alpha   90.00
_cell.angle_beta   90.00
_cell.angle_gamma   90.00
#
_symmetry.space_group_name_H-M   'P 1'
#
loop_
_entity.id
_entity.type
_entity.pdbx_description
1 polymer ?
#
loop_
_entity_poly.entity_id
_entity_poly.type
_entity_poly.pdbx_seq_one_letter_code
_entity_poly.pdbx_strand_id
1 'polypeptide(L)'
;MKKFLACLLALPLALAACGAQTADTASTSAEPAQTTETAPEATTPAAATAGRLRSTASYYMMYTNTGLYGMNQKYDETTNTDTFYVIKTDCATAAQEKLAEIELPGGLYYGMAAWDDTVEVYLIEDADTGNPTECRYIVDTSTGNVERVPIEGLFFPAWYDDAALYEMDYDSGKRINRRDRTTNEVSYINLPDQTQSITGVGDKWLIQRIVSPSPLPSPEDGDMYNAVLQNSEKEFDLLDAATGEMKKVYSYPAVGEDYYYCGQRSGTLYFARSDEDALPTGVCKLEEGEMVQVLPRDDPYISQQLLEDEQGELQWIVWDAGETVQIYDLDGGQSYRPAFIKETSQSASTGFPKILLPDGRVIVTHGSMGNTDLFDKTAYAAIDRAAYLAGGTDYTPVTMYTGE
;
A
#
# COMPACT_ATOMS: atom_id res chain seq x y z
N MET A 1 17.21 28.56 -5.12
CA MET A 1 16.76 27.47 -6.02
C MET A 1 17.08 26.16 -5.31
N LYS A 2 16.26 25.75 -4.35
CA LYS A 2 16.36 24.47 -3.66
C LYS A 2 15.59 23.45 -4.46
N LYS A 3 16.25 22.36 -4.85
CA LYS A 3 15.64 21.25 -5.58
C LYS A 3 14.74 20.50 -4.61
N PHE A 4 13.45 20.53 -4.86
CA PHE A 4 12.48 19.66 -4.22
C PHE A 4 12.83 18.21 -4.59
N LEU A 5 13.22 17.43 -3.59
CA LEU A 5 13.27 15.99 -3.68
C LEU A 5 11.85 15.51 -3.34
N ALA A 6 11.03 15.39 -4.37
CA ALA A 6 9.76 14.68 -4.23
C ALA A 6 10.10 13.19 -4.06
N CYS A 7 10.16 12.72 -2.82
CA CYS A 7 10.12 11.28 -2.55
C CYS A 7 8.73 10.76 -2.88
N LEU A 8 8.60 10.27 -4.09
CA LEU A 8 7.49 9.40 -4.47
C LEU A 8 7.61 8.10 -3.66
N LEU A 9 6.86 8.00 -2.60
CA LEU A 9 6.51 6.72 -1.97
C LEU A 9 5.34 6.10 -2.75
N ALA A 10 5.62 5.64 -3.97
CA ALA A 10 4.82 4.64 -4.64
C ALA A 10 5.52 3.29 -4.39
N LEU A 11 5.18 2.62 -3.33
CA LEU A 11 5.44 1.22 -3.10
C LEU A 11 4.09 0.51 -3.00
N PRO A 12 3.87 -0.66 -3.62
CA PRO A 12 4.86 -1.64 -4.06
C PRO A 12 4.72 -2.04 -5.54
N LEU A 13 5.42 -1.41 -6.45
CA LEU A 13 5.47 -1.85 -7.86
C LEU A 13 6.80 -1.50 -8.54
N ALA A 14 7.91 -1.45 -7.80
CA ALA A 14 9.20 -1.16 -8.43
C ALA A 14 10.36 -1.88 -7.74
N LEU A 15 10.44 -3.19 -7.95
CA LEU A 15 11.67 -3.94 -7.73
C LEU A 15 11.98 -4.82 -8.96
N ALA A 16 11.91 -4.24 -10.16
CA ALA A 16 12.49 -4.87 -11.34
C ALA A 16 12.83 -3.80 -12.38
N ALA A 17 13.91 -3.06 -12.17
CA ALA A 17 14.68 -2.42 -13.23
C ALA A 17 15.89 -1.69 -12.61
N CYS A 18 16.99 -2.36 -12.35
CA CYS A 18 18.30 -1.75 -12.23
C CYS A 18 19.14 -2.13 -13.43
N GLY A 19 19.10 -1.31 -14.45
CA GLY A 19 20.08 -1.26 -15.54
C GLY A 19 21.16 -0.22 -15.21
N ALA A 20 22.39 -0.63 -15.32
CA ALA A 20 23.66 0.00 -15.08
C ALA A 20 23.81 1.47 -15.44
N GLN A 21 24.60 2.23 -14.65
CA GLN A 21 25.60 3.19 -15.19
C GLN A 21 26.76 3.44 -14.22
N THR A 22 27.88 3.00 -14.68
CA THR A 22 29.30 3.46 -14.65
C THR A 22 29.81 4.43 -13.58
N ALA A 23 30.95 3.99 -13.09
CA ALA A 23 31.94 4.56 -12.19
C ALA A 23 32.49 5.96 -12.62
N ASP A 24 32.91 6.71 -11.67
CA ASP A 24 34.23 7.18 -11.31
C ASP A 24 34.16 8.47 -10.48
N THR A 25 34.67 8.49 -9.32
CA THR A 25 35.85 9.22 -8.86
C THR A 25 35.92 9.21 -7.34
N ALA A 26 37.06 8.72 -6.86
CA ALA A 26 37.44 8.71 -5.45
C ALA A 26 37.58 10.14 -4.89
N SER A 27 36.91 10.37 -3.74
CA SER A 27 37.33 11.42 -2.80
C SER A 27 37.18 10.85 -1.38
N THR A 28 38.31 10.59 -0.77
CA THR A 28 38.45 10.20 0.63
C THR A 28 38.11 11.40 1.52
N SER A 29 36.94 11.37 2.14
CA SER A 29 36.61 12.16 3.33
C SER A 29 36.10 11.16 4.38
N ALA A 30 36.83 11.05 5.47
CA ALA A 30 36.43 10.22 6.61
C ALA A 30 35.20 10.85 7.25
N GLU A 31 34.07 10.23 7.05
CA GLU A 31 32.80 10.53 7.72
C GLU A 31 32.88 9.90 9.13
N PRO A 32 32.44 10.59 10.18
CA PRO A 32 32.37 9.99 11.50
C PRO A 32 31.33 8.87 11.45
N ALA A 33 31.74 7.68 11.88
CA ALA A 33 30.88 6.51 11.98
C ALA A 33 29.64 6.88 12.84
N GLN A 34 28.50 7.09 12.19
CA GLN A 34 27.20 7.02 12.86
C GLN A 34 27.06 5.60 13.39
N THR A 35 27.15 5.44 14.69
CA THR A 35 26.62 4.26 15.37
C THR A 35 25.09 4.31 15.21
N THR A 36 24.59 3.73 14.15
CA THR A 36 23.19 3.32 14.08
C THR A 36 23.00 2.32 15.21
N GLU A 37 22.32 2.75 16.27
CA GLU A 37 21.83 1.86 17.31
C GLU A 37 20.78 0.98 16.62
N THR A 38 21.18 -0.21 16.20
CA THR A 38 20.30 -1.19 15.58
C THR A 38 19.27 -1.60 16.62
N ALA A 39 18.00 -1.55 16.24
CA ALA A 39 16.93 -2.12 17.07
C ALA A 39 17.35 -3.53 17.52
N PRO A 40 17.02 -3.94 18.77
CA PRO A 40 17.38 -5.25 19.26
C PRO A 40 16.87 -6.33 18.31
N GLU A 41 17.76 -7.22 17.89
CA GLU A 41 17.41 -8.28 16.97
C GLU A 41 16.30 -9.15 17.57
N ALA A 42 15.18 -9.26 16.84
CA ALA A 42 14.06 -10.08 17.28
C ALA A 42 14.51 -11.56 17.41
N THR A 43 14.43 -12.11 18.61
CA THR A 43 14.94 -13.45 18.92
C THR A 43 13.83 -14.50 19.06
N THR A 44 12.58 -14.08 19.17
CA THR A 44 11.45 -14.98 19.42
C THR A 44 10.58 -15.11 18.16
N PRO A 45 10.24 -16.34 17.73
CA PRO A 45 9.27 -16.53 16.66
C PRO A 45 7.92 -15.87 16.99
N ALA A 46 7.29 -15.27 15.98
CA ALA A 46 6.01 -14.61 16.13
C ALA A 46 4.90 -15.63 16.42
N ALA A 47 3.87 -15.17 17.13
CA ALA A 47 2.60 -15.86 17.21
C ALA A 47 1.86 -15.79 15.85
N ALA A 48 0.76 -16.53 15.73
CA ALA A 48 -0.15 -16.43 14.59
C ALA A 48 -0.65 -14.99 14.42
N THR A 49 -1.04 -14.67 13.18
CA THR A 49 -1.78 -13.45 12.90
C THR A 49 -3.12 -13.46 13.64
N ALA A 50 -3.51 -12.32 14.18
CA ALA A 50 -4.79 -12.17 14.89
C ALA A 50 -5.80 -11.50 13.96
N GLY A 51 -6.42 -12.30 13.13
CA GLY A 51 -7.38 -11.81 12.16
C GLY A 51 -6.75 -11.54 10.78
N ARG A 52 -7.42 -10.69 10.01
CA ARG A 52 -7.00 -10.38 8.64
C ARG A 52 -5.82 -9.42 8.61
N LEU A 53 -4.81 -9.76 7.80
CA LEU A 53 -3.72 -8.85 7.47
C LEU A 53 -4.22 -7.73 6.53
N ARG A 54 -3.93 -6.51 6.90
CA ARG A 54 -4.27 -5.28 6.17
C ARG A 54 -2.99 -4.51 5.88
N SER A 55 -2.91 -3.87 4.71
CA SER A 55 -1.79 -2.98 4.41
C SER A 55 -1.95 -1.66 5.15
N THR A 56 -0.84 -1.07 5.60
CA THR A 56 -0.84 0.30 6.08
C THR A 56 -1.07 1.25 4.92
N ALA A 57 -1.88 2.28 5.13
CA ALA A 57 -2.19 3.25 4.09
C ALA A 57 -1.23 4.44 4.11
N SER A 58 -0.94 5.01 2.94
CA SER A 58 -0.16 6.25 2.85
C SER A 58 -1.02 7.49 3.01
N TYR A 59 -2.13 7.66 2.30
CA TYR A 59 -3.03 8.82 2.40
C TYR A 59 -4.49 8.42 2.16
N TYR A 60 -4.75 7.12 1.98
CA TYR A 60 -6.06 6.61 1.62
C TYR A 60 -6.88 6.29 2.85
N MET A 61 -8.19 6.30 2.67
CA MET A 61 -9.13 5.97 3.72
C MET A 61 -9.11 4.45 4.01
N MET A 62 -9.10 4.11 5.27
CA MET A 62 -9.06 2.74 5.77
C MET A 62 -10.37 2.41 6.48
N TYR A 63 -10.92 1.25 6.18
CA TYR A 63 -12.13 0.77 6.83
C TYR A 63 -11.85 0.25 8.24
N THR A 64 -12.76 0.63 9.14
CA THR A 64 -12.99 -0.02 10.43
C THR A 64 -14.51 -0.16 10.65
N ASN A 65 -14.92 -0.82 11.71
CA ASN A 65 -16.36 -0.89 12.05
C ASN A 65 -16.94 0.47 12.48
N THR A 66 -16.10 1.44 12.82
CA THR A 66 -16.51 2.77 13.31
C THR A 66 -16.46 3.87 12.25
N GLY A 67 -15.95 3.57 11.06
CA GLY A 67 -15.88 4.52 9.95
C GLY A 67 -14.71 4.31 9.03
N LEU A 68 -14.47 5.29 8.19
CA LEU A 68 -13.32 5.39 7.30
C LEU A 68 -12.35 6.42 7.86
N TYR A 69 -11.09 6.06 7.97
CA TYR A 69 -10.04 6.97 8.45
C TYR A 69 -9.01 7.22 7.37
N GLY A 70 -8.64 8.47 7.20
CA GLY A 70 -7.63 8.90 6.26
C GLY A 70 -6.80 10.05 6.82
N MET A 71 -5.88 10.55 6.02
CA MET A 71 -5.02 11.65 6.44
C MET A 71 -4.89 12.70 5.36
N ASN A 72 -4.74 13.95 5.79
CA ASN A 72 -4.30 15.06 4.96
C ASN A 72 -3.22 15.87 5.68
N GLN A 73 -2.50 16.70 4.98
CA GLN A 73 -1.37 17.44 5.48
C GLN A 73 -1.45 18.90 5.02
N LYS A 74 -0.95 19.80 5.87
CA LYS A 74 -0.66 21.20 5.54
C LYS A 74 0.77 21.50 5.92
N TYR A 75 1.47 22.27 5.10
CA TYR A 75 2.81 22.77 5.39
C TYR A 75 2.83 24.28 5.44
N ASP A 76 3.36 24.84 6.52
CA ASP A 76 3.62 26.26 6.68
C ASP A 76 5.12 26.56 6.46
N GLU A 77 5.43 27.17 5.33
CA GLU A 77 6.82 27.54 4.98
C GLU A 77 7.43 28.57 5.95
N THR A 78 6.59 29.38 6.62
CA THR A 78 7.06 30.46 7.49
C THR A 78 7.62 29.91 8.79
N THR A 79 6.97 28.91 9.34
CA THR A 79 7.32 28.26 10.60
C THR A 79 8.08 26.97 10.41
N ASN A 80 8.20 26.46 9.18
CA ASN A 80 8.70 25.12 8.85
C ASN A 80 7.96 24.02 9.61
N THR A 81 6.63 24.15 9.68
CA THR A 81 5.77 23.23 10.44
C THR A 81 4.86 22.46 9.52
N ASP A 82 4.84 21.15 9.67
CA ASP A 82 3.87 20.26 9.08
C ASP A 82 2.72 20.02 10.05
N THR A 83 1.51 20.13 9.56
CA THR A 83 0.29 19.80 10.29
C THR A 83 -0.38 18.61 9.63
N PHE A 84 -0.49 17.51 10.34
CA PHE A 84 -1.14 16.29 9.89
C PHE A 84 -2.54 16.19 10.49
N TYR A 85 -3.53 16.02 9.63
CA TYR A 85 -4.94 15.90 10.03
C TYR A 85 -5.40 14.46 9.87
N VAL A 86 -5.76 13.82 10.96
CA VAL A 86 -6.49 12.56 10.91
C VAL A 86 -7.96 12.87 10.65
N ILE A 87 -8.47 12.33 9.56
CA ILE A 87 -9.82 12.63 9.05
C ILE A 87 -10.66 11.37 9.18
N LYS A 88 -11.83 11.52 9.77
CA LYS A 88 -12.86 10.50 9.79
C LYS A 88 -13.92 10.81 8.74
N THR A 89 -14.28 9.80 7.94
CA THR A 89 -15.39 9.87 7.00
C THR A 89 -16.52 8.97 7.52
N ASP A 90 -17.69 9.56 7.71
CA ASP A 90 -18.90 8.82 8.08
C ASP A 90 -19.44 8.05 6.88
N CYS A 91 -19.59 6.73 7.00
CA CYS A 91 -19.99 5.88 5.87
C CYS A 91 -21.43 6.15 5.41
N ALA A 92 -22.32 6.61 6.29
CA ALA A 92 -23.72 6.82 5.94
C ALA A 92 -23.94 8.15 5.20
N THR A 93 -23.22 9.19 5.58
CA THR A 93 -23.35 10.54 4.98
C THR A 93 -22.25 10.84 3.98
N ALA A 94 -21.14 10.08 4.03
CA ALA A 94 -19.87 10.34 3.37
C ALA A 94 -19.21 11.66 3.79
N ALA A 95 -19.69 12.32 4.86
CA ALA A 95 -19.12 13.56 5.36
C ALA A 95 -17.80 13.33 6.08
N GLN A 96 -16.86 14.25 5.89
CA GLN A 96 -15.56 14.25 6.54
C GLN A 96 -15.54 15.19 7.74
N GLU A 97 -14.89 14.77 8.82
CA GLU A 97 -14.60 15.57 10.00
C GLU A 97 -13.16 15.37 10.45
N LYS A 98 -12.55 16.40 11.04
CA LYS A 98 -11.25 16.27 11.69
C LYS A 98 -11.42 15.50 13.00
N LEU A 99 -10.75 14.37 13.10
CA LEU A 99 -10.67 13.62 14.35
C LEU A 99 -9.54 14.15 15.24
N ALA A 100 -8.36 14.37 14.66
CA ALA A 100 -7.18 14.85 15.39
C ALA A 100 -6.27 15.69 14.49
N GLU A 101 -5.37 16.41 15.15
CA GLU A 101 -4.35 17.27 14.55
C GLU A 101 -3.00 17.03 15.25
N ILE A 102 -1.94 16.89 14.45
CA ILE A 102 -0.57 16.66 14.91
C ILE A 102 0.32 17.68 14.22
N GLU A 103 0.92 18.59 14.99
CA GLU A 103 1.84 19.59 14.48
C GLU A 103 3.28 19.20 14.77
N LEU A 104 4.15 19.25 13.76
CA LEU A 104 5.56 18.88 13.86
C LEU A 104 6.44 19.83 13.06
N PRO A 105 7.55 20.32 13.62
CA PRO A 105 8.58 21.00 12.85
C PRO A 105 9.30 19.99 11.93
N GLY A 106 9.25 20.21 10.59
CA GLY A 106 9.94 19.37 9.62
C GLY A 106 9.54 17.89 9.70
N GLY A 107 8.25 17.61 9.87
CA GLY A 107 7.72 16.25 9.98
C GLY A 107 7.65 15.52 8.64
N LEU A 108 7.86 14.21 8.66
CA LEU A 108 7.64 13.34 7.50
C LEU A 108 6.71 12.20 7.85
N TYR A 109 5.66 12.07 7.06
CA TYR A 109 4.69 10.98 7.19
C TYR A 109 5.10 9.75 6.37
N TYR A 110 4.92 8.54 6.90
CA TYR A 110 5.21 7.32 6.17
C TYR A 110 4.16 6.21 6.26
N GLY A 111 3.15 6.32 7.12
CA GLY A 111 2.08 5.36 7.13
C GLY A 111 1.05 5.54 8.23
N MET A 112 -0.06 4.81 8.10
CA MET A 112 -1.16 4.80 9.05
C MET A 112 -1.74 3.40 9.15
N ALA A 113 -2.20 3.03 10.35
CA ALA A 113 -3.02 1.84 10.60
C ALA A 113 -4.26 2.25 11.39
N ALA A 114 -5.39 1.60 11.14
CA ALA A 114 -6.66 1.94 11.80
C ALA A 114 -7.35 0.71 12.38
N TRP A 115 -7.80 0.87 13.63
CA TRP A 115 -8.64 -0.07 14.38
C TRP A 115 -9.91 0.64 14.83
N ASP A 116 -10.85 -0.10 15.41
CA ASP A 116 -12.11 0.49 15.87
C ASP A 116 -11.93 1.53 16.97
N ASP A 117 -10.96 1.32 17.86
CA ASP A 117 -10.67 2.15 19.03
C ASP A 117 -9.58 3.19 18.80
N THR A 118 -8.67 2.95 17.85
CA THR A 118 -7.52 3.84 17.62
C THR A 118 -7.14 3.93 16.15
N VAL A 119 -6.55 5.07 15.79
CA VAL A 119 -5.78 5.26 14.57
C VAL A 119 -4.34 5.53 14.96
N GLU A 120 -3.40 4.80 14.38
CA GLU A 120 -1.97 5.04 14.59
C GLU A 120 -1.38 5.69 13.35
N VAL A 121 -0.70 6.82 13.55
CA VAL A 121 0.00 7.58 12.51
C VAL A 121 1.49 7.49 12.77
N TYR A 122 2.25 7.13 11.76
CA TYR A 122 3.70 6.95 11.83
C TYR A 122 4.38 8.15 11.21
N LEU A 123 5.13 8.89 12.02
CA LEU A 123 5.80 10.12 11.63
C LEU A 123 7.29 10.08 12.00
N ILE A 124 8.09 10.74 11.19
CA ILE A 124 9.47 11.06 11.50
C ILE A 124 9.51 12.52 11.90
N GLU A 125 9.90 12.79 13.13
CA GLU A 125 10.15 14.14 13.64
C GLU A 125 11.56 14.57 13.30
N ASP A 126 11.78 15.87 13.16
CA ASP A 126 13.11 16.46 12.92
C ASP A 126 13.83 15.84 11.70
N ALA A 127 13.08 15.45 10.67
CA ALA A 127 13.63 14.80 9.48
C ALA A 127 14.75 15.62 8.81
N ASP A 128 14.69 16.96 8.96
CA ASP A 128 15.65 17.90 8.38
C ASP A 128 16.92 18.11 9.22
N THR A 129 16.97 17.60 10.45
CA THR A 129 18.03 17.97 11.42
C THR A 129 19.22 17.02 11.44
N GLY A 130 19.15 15.89 10.73
CA GLY A 130 20.17 14.83 10.74
C GLY A 130 20.10 13.91 11.99
N ASN A 131 19.14 14.12 12.87
CA ASN A 131 18.83 13.23 13.99
C ASN A 131 17.31 12.93 14.00
N PRO A 132 16.78 12.28 12.97
CA PRO A 132 15.37 11.99 12.89
C PRO A 132 14.93 11.06 14.03
N THR A 133 13.76 11.32 14.58
CA THR A 133 13.14 10.48 15.59
C THR A 133 11.84 9.91 15.03
N GLU A 134 11.72 8.60 15.02
CA GLU A 134 10.46 7.97 14.64
C GLU A 134 9.50 7.95 15.80
N CYS A 135 8.27 8.32 15.52
CA CYS A 135 7.21 8.37 16.50
C CYS A 135 5.92 7.75 15.95
N ARG A 136 5.24 7.07 16.82
CA ARG A 136 3.88 6.60 16.65
C ARG A 136 2.94 7.54 17.39
N TYR A 137 1.98 8.10 16.68
CA TYR A 137 0.93 8.92 17.25
C TYR A 137 -0.35 8.11 17.30
N ILE A 138 -0.81 7.80 18.51
CA ILE A 138 -2.01 7.01 18.77
C ILE A 138 -3.17 7.97 18.98
N VAL A 139 -4.16 7.91 18.11
CA VAL A 139 -5.35 8.74 18.14
C VAL A 139 -6.54 7.90 18.58
N ASP A 140 -7.15 8.23 19.71
CA ASP A 140 -8.40 7.60 20.17
C ASP A 140 -9.56 8.01 19.27
N THR A 141 -10.24 7.02 18.65
CA THR A 141 -11.30 7.26 17.67
C THR A 141 -12.57 7.87 18.23
N SER A 142 -12.77 7.80 19.54
CA SER A 142 -13.95 8.32 20.22
C SER A 142 -13.80 9.75 20.72
N THR A 143 -12.56 10.14 21.09
CA THR A 143 -12.28 11.44 21.71
C THR A 143 -11.40 12.34 20.86
N GLY A 144 -10.66 11.79 19.89
CA GLY A 144 -9.63 12.51 19.15
C GLY A 144 -8.37 12.83 19.95
N ASN A 145 -8.23 12.30 21.17
CA ASN A 145 -7.03 12.49 21.96
C ASN A 145 -5.82 11.81 21.30
N VAL A 146 -4.69 12.50 21.33
CA VAL A 146 -3.44 12.06 20.70
C VAL A 146 -2.42 11.72 21.77
N GLU A 147 -1.86 10.52 21.71
CA GLU A 147 -0.72 10.09 22.50
C GLU A 147 0.49 9.90 21.60
N ARG A 148 1.63 10.51 21.95
CA ARG A 148 2.89 10.36 21.25
C ARG A 148 3.73 9.27 21.90
N VAL A 149 4.12 8.26 21.12
CA VAL A 149 4.96 7.15 21.58
C VAL A 149 6.22 7.08 20.69
N PRO A 150 7.41 7.41 21.22
CA PRO A 150 8.65 7.21 20.48
C PRO A 150 8.86 5.73 20.13
N ILE A 151 9.36 5.46 18.94
CA ILE A 151 9.72 4.12 18.50
C ILE A 151 11.22 3.95 18.71
N GLU A 152 11.63 2.91 19.46
CA GLU A 152 13.03 2.53 19.56
C GLU A 152 13.44 1.75 18.32
N GLY A 153 14.40 2.27 17.56
CA GLY A 153 14.84 1.74 16.29
C GLY A 153 13.92 2.12 15.12
N LEU A 154 14.38 1.83 13.92
CA LEU A 154 13.58 2.03 12.70
C LEU A 154 12.57 0.90 12.58
N PHE A 155 11.27 1.22 12.49
CA PHE A 155 10.20 0.26 12.26
C PHE A 155 9.15 0.87 11.33
N PHE A 156 9.16 0.43 10.08
CA PHE A 156 8.25 0.91 9.03
C PHE A 156 7.17 -0.13 8.76
N PRO A 157 6.04 -0.11 9.46
CA PRO A 157 5.01 -1.12 9.25
C PRO A 157 4.42 -1.02 7.85
N ALA A 158 4.44 -2.14 7.14
CA ALA A 158 3.81 -2.30 5.84
C ALA A 158 2.44 -3.00 5.95
N TRP A 159 2.24 -3.77 7.03
CA TRP A 159 0.99 -4.49 7.29
C TRP A 159 0.65 -4.44 8.79
N TYR A 160 -0.61 -4.74 9.09
CA TYR A 160 -1.11 -4.88 10.45
C TYR A 160 -2.28 -5.86 10.51
N ASP A 161 -2.54 -6.41 11.69
CA ASP A 161 -3.76 -7.13 12.06
C ASP A 161 -4.37 -6.56 13.35
N ASP A 162 -5.26 -7.29 13.99
CA ASP A 162 -5.92 -6.79 15.20
C ASP A 162 -4.98 -6.70 16.42
N ALA A 163 -3.86 -7.42 16.42
CA ALA A 163 -2.94 -7.49 17.56
C ALA A 163 -1.54 -6.91 17.28
N ALA A 164 -1.15 -6.70 16.04
CA ALA A 164 0.24 -6.41 15.72
C ALA A 164 0.44 -5.59 14.43
N LEU A 165 1.64 -5.05 14.34
CA LEU A 165 2.22 -4.39 13.18
C LEU A 165 3.31 -5.27 12.60
N TYR A 166 3.50 -5.21 11.28
CA TYR A 166 4.47 -6.03 10.57
C TYR A 166 5.29 -5.18 9.61
N GLU A 167 6.60 -5.43 9.60
CA GLU A 167 7.53 -4.87 8.62
C GLU A 167 8.38 -5.95 8.00
N MET A 168 8.87 -5.70 6.79
CA MET A 168 9.92 -6.52 6.19
C MET A 168 11.26 -6.17 6.84
N ASP A 169 12.01 -7.18 7.30
CA ASP A 169 13.41 -6.99 7.69
C ASP A 169 14.26 -6.81 6.42
N TYR A 170 14.46 -5.56 6.02
CA TYR A 170 15.19 -5.20 4.81
C TYR A 170 16.67 -5.51 4.88
N ASP A 171 17.28 -5.60 6.07
CA ASP A 171 18.70 -5.90 6.24
C ASP A 171 19.01 -7.35 5.90
N SER A 172 18.13 -8.27 6.31
CA SER A 172 18.30 -9.68 6.02
C SER A 172 17.50 -10.17 4.82
N GLY A 173 16.34 -9.54 4.53
CA GLY A 173 15.36 -10.00 3.55
C GLY A 173 14.81 -11.41 3.84
N LYS A 174 15.03 -11.93 5.08
CA LYS A 174 14.76 -13.32 5.46
C LYS A 174 13.67 -13.50 6.49
N ARG A 175 13.07 -12.41 6.95
CA ARG A 175 12.03 -12.46 7.94
C ARG A 175 11.12 -11.24 7.90
N ILE A 176 9.94 -11.39 8.50
CA ILE A 176 9.01 -10.32 8.80
C ILE A 176 9.11 -10.07 10.30
N ASN A 177 9.40 -8.86 10.71
CA ASN A 177 9.34 -8.45 12.11
C ASN A 177 7.86 -8.18 12.45
N ARG A 178 7.45 -8.68 13.61
CA ARG A 178 6.13 -8.48 14.20
C ARG A 178 6.28 -7.70 15.50
N ARG A 179 5.65 -6.54 15.59
CA ARG A 179 5.57 -5.75 16.81
C ARG A 179 4.18 -5.88 17.41
N ASP A 180 4.11 -6.43 18.62
CA ASP A 180 2.84 -6.55 19.35
C ASP A 180 2.32 -5.16 19.72
N ARG A 181 1.04 -4.89 19.43
CA ARG A 181 0.40 -3.58 19.64
C ARG A 181 0.29 -3.19 21.11
N THR A 182 0.09 -4.17 21.98
CA THR A 182 -0.15 -3.96 23.42
C THR A 182 1.13 -3.93 24.23
N THR A 183 2.01 -4.92 24.00
CA THR A 183 3.25 -5.07 24.80
C THR A 183 4.43 -4.36 24.18
N ASN A 184 4.34 -3.98 22.89
CA ASN A 184 5.41 -3.43 22.07
C ASN A 184 6.60 -4.40 21.87
N GLU A 185 6.45 -5.67 22.24
CA GLU A 185 7.47 -6.71 22.05
C GLU A 185 7.64 -7.03 20.57
N VAL A 186 8.90 -7.23 20.17
CA VAL A 186 9.24 -7.61 18.79
C VAL A 186 9.51 -9.09 18.71
N SER A 187 8.87 -9.75 17.76
CA SER A 187 9.07 -11.14 17.38
C SER A 187 9.21 -11.24 15.85
N TYR A 188 9.42 -12.42 15.27
CA TYR A 188 9.65 -12.55 13.84
C TYR A 188 9.01 -13.79 13.22
N ILE A 189 8.75 -13.70 11.92
CA ILE A 189 8.33 -14.80 11.05
C ILE A 189 9.44 -15.03 10.03
N ASN A 190 10.01 -16.24 10.01
CA ASN A 190 11.02 -16.58 9.02
C ASN A 190 10.41 -16.69 7.62
N LEU A 191 11.11 -16.14 6.65
CA LEU A 191 10.80 -16.28 5.24
C LEU A 191 11.66 -17.38 4.60
N PRO A 192 11.15 -18.10 3.60
CA PRO A 192 11.95 -19.03 2.81
C PRO A 192 13.03 -18.29 2.03
N ASP A 193 14.10 -19.02 1.69
CA ASP A 193 15.15 -18.49 0.83
C ASP A 193 14.60 -18.06 -0.52
N GLN A 194 15.22 -17.04 -1.12
CA GLN A 194 14.86 -16.50 -2.44
C GLN A 194 13.45 -15.87 -2.50
N THR A 195 12.89 -15.44 -1.36
CA THR A 195 11.68 -14.63 -1.32
C THR A 195 11.88 -13.33 -2.11
N GLN A 196 10.97 -13.05 -3.03
CA GLN A 196 10.97 -11.86 -3.89
C GLN A 196 9.96 -10.82 -3.42
N SER A 197 8.79 -11.27 -3.02
CA SER A 197 7.74 -10.40 -2.49
C SER A 197 6.89 -11.14 -1.46
N ILE A 198 6.26 -10.35 -0.59
CA ILE A 198 5.32 -10.83 0.42
C ILE A 198 4.10 -9.91 0.44
N THR A 199 2.94 -10.47 0.75
CA THR A 199 1.73 -9.69 1.02
C THR A 199 0.77 -10.45 1.93
N GLY A 200 -0.12 -9.73 2.62
CA GLY A 200 -1.16 -10.34 3.45
C GLY A 200 -2.32 -10.86 2.59
N VAL A 201 -2.80 -12.06 2.89
CA VAL A 201 -3.97 -12.68 2.27
C VAL A 201 -4.81 -13.36 3.35
N GLY A 202 -5.91 -12.73 3.74
CA GLY A 202 -6.64 -13.17 4.91
C GLY A 202 -5.76 -13.13 6.16
N ASP A 203 -5.64 -14.25 6.85
CA ASP A 203 -4.77 -14.44 8.02
C ASP A 203 -3.39 -15.04 7.69
N LYS A 204 -3.04 -15.13 6.42
CA LYS A 204 -1.80 -15.77 5.93
C LYS A 204 -0.96 -14.81 5.11
N TRP A 205 0.27 -15.23 4.86
CA TRP A 205 1.21 -14.52 3.99
C TRP A 205 1.31 -15.21 2.63
N LEU A 206 1.04 -14.49 1.56
CA LEU A 206 1.37 -14.92 0.22
C LEU A 206 2.81 -14.51 -0.08
N ILE A 207 3.63 -15.50 -0.35
CA ILE A 207 5.06 -15.34 -0.65
C ILE A 207 5.28 -15.70 -2.11
N GLN A 208 5.93 -14.80 -2.85
CA GLN A 208 6.50 -15.12 -4.15
C GLN A 208 7.98 -15.37 -3.97
N ARG A 209 8.47 -16.50 -4.45
CA ARG A 209 9.89 -16.85 -4.39
C ARG A 209 10.41 -17.48 -5.67
N ILE A 210 11.73 -17.47 -5.87
CA ILE A 210 12.38 -18.18 -6.95
C ILE A 210 12.82 -19.54 -6.45
N VAL A 211 12.44 -20.60 -7.18
CA VAL A 211 12.89 -21.97 -6.93
C VAL A 211 13.81 -22.35 -8.06
N SER A 212 15.08 -22.49 -7.75
CA SER A 212 16.14 -22.79 -8.73
C SER A 212 16.80 -24.15 -8.48
N PRO A 213 17.22 -24.85 -9.55
CA PRO A 213 17.91 -26.15 -9.43
C PRO A 213 19.31 -26.03 -8.82
N SER A 214 19.87 -24.84 -8.75
CA SER A 214 21.15 -24.51 -8.15
C SER A 214 21.06 -23.18 -7.43
N PRO A 215 21.97 -22.87 -6.48
CA PRO A 215 21.99 -21.56 -5.83
C PRO A 215 22.01 -20.43 -6.85
N LEU A 216 21.17 -19.44 -6.66
CA LEU A 216 21.16 -18.23 -7.50
C LEU A 216 22.45 -17.44 -7.28
N PRO A 217 23.21 -17.12 -8.33
CA PRO A 217 24.30 -16.16 -8.24
C PRO A 217 23.81 -14.78 -7.81
N SER A 218 24.72 -13.86 -7.52
CA SER A 218 24.34 -12.47 -7.34
C SER A 218 23.73 -11.90 -8.64
N PRO A 219 22.71 -11.05 -8.59
CA PRO A 219 22.21 -10.34 -9.77
C PRO A 219 23.30 -9.56 -10.52
N GLU A 220 24.38 -9.16 -9.82
CA GLU A 220 25.55 -8.52 -10.41
C GLU A 220 26.34 -9.44 -11.35
N ASP A 221 26.20 -10.76 -11.19
CA ASP A 221 26.84 -11.77 -12.05
C ASP A 221 26.11 -12.01 -13.38
N GLY A 222 25.28 -11.09 -13.78
CA GLY A 222 24.56 -10.94 -15.06
C GLY A 222 24.27 -12.23 -15.81
N ASP A 223 25.22 -12.69 -16.63
CA ASP A 223 25.03 -13.86 -17.49
C ASP A 223 24.82 -15.16 -16.71
N MET A 224 25.51 -15.35 -15.58
CA MET A 224 25.34 -16.54 -14.75
C MET A 224 23.99 -16.52 -14.03
N TYR A 225 23.59 -15.36 -13.52
CA TYR A 225 22.27 -15.16 -12.91
C TYR A 225 21.16 -15.50 -13.90
N ASN A 226 21.21 -14.92 -15.12
CA ASN A 226 20.22 -15.15 -16.15
C ASN A 226 20.17 -16.62 -16.61
N ALA A 227 21.33 -17.29 -16.70
CA ALA A 227 21.39 -18.71 -17.07
C ALA A 227 20.73 -19.62 -16.05
N VAL A 228 20.82 -19.28 -14.76
CA VAL A 228 20.11 -20.03 -13.69
C VAL A 228 18.63 -19.72 -13.72
N LEU A 229 18.23 -18.43 -13.88
CA LEU A 229 16.84 -18.03 -13.95
C LEU A 229 16.06 -18.72 -15.07
N GLN A 230 16.67 -18.90 -16.24
CA GLN A 230 16.02 -19.60 -17.38
C GLN A 230 15.60 -21.05 -17.07
N ASN A 231 16.20 -21.64 -16.03
CA ASN A 231 15.90 -23.01 -15.58
C ASN A 231 15.20 -23.01 -14.20
N SER A 232 14.72 -21.87 -13.76
CA SER A 232 14.06 -21.68 -12.46
C SER A 232 12.57 -21.44 -12.64
N GLU A 233 11.84 -21.65 -11.56
CA GLU A 233 10.42 -21.30 -11.45
C GLU A 233 10.23 -20.20 -10.42
N LYS A 234 9.21 -19.37 -10.61
CA LYS A 234 8.60 -18.56 -9.56
C LYS A 234 7.45 -19.34 -8.95
N GLU A 235 7.35 -19.35 -7.64
CA GLU A 235 6.26 -19.98 -6.91
C GLU A 235 5.55 -18.98 -6.03
N PHE A 236 4.23 -19.13 -5.96
CA PHE A 236 3.42 -18.53 -4.92
C PHE A 236 3.11 -19.57 -3.85
N ASP A 237 3.46 -19.24 -2.62
CA ASP A 237 3.21 -20.07 -1.44
C ASP A 237 2.37 -19.29 -0.42
N LEU A 238 1.40 -19.95 0.21
CA LEU A 238 0.75 -19.42 1.41
C LEU A 238 1.49 -19.92 2.64
N LEU A 239 2.05 -19.00 3.42
CA LEU A 239 2.69 -19.25 4.70
C LEU A 239 1.71 -18.98 5.84
N ASP A 240 1.49 -19.98 6.66
CA ASP A 240 0.83 -19.86 7.95
C ASP A 240 1.88 -19.47 9.01
N ALA A 241 1.76 -18.26 9.56
CA ALA A 241 2.74 -17.75 10.53
C ALA A 241 2.76 -18.52 11.85
N ALA A 242 1.62 -19.13 12.25
CA ALA A 242 1.50 -19.87 13.51
C ALA A 242 2.23 -21.21 13.47
N THR A 243 2.10 -21.90 12.35
CA THR A 243 2.62 -23.26 12.20
C THR A 243 3.93 -23.32 11.45
N GLY A 244 4.27 -22.28 10.68
CA GLY A 244 5.36 -22.27 9.71
C GLY A 244 5.08 -23.15 8.49
N GLU A 245 3.83 -23.65 8.34
CA GLU A 245 3.45 -24.47 7.21
C GLU A 245 3.34 -23.62 5.95
N MET A 246 3.98 -24.09 4.89
CA MET A 246 3.87 -23.48 3.56
C MET A 246 3.10 -24.40 2.62
N LYS A 247 2.16 -23.81 1.89
CA LYS A 247 1.39 -24.48 0.87
C LYS A 247 1.60 -23.80 -0.46
N LYS A 248 2.25 -24.49 -1.42
CA LYS A 248 2.34 -24.02 -2.80
C LYS A 248 0.93 -23.89 -3.40
N VAL A 249 0.66 -22.75 -4.01
CA VAL A 249 -0.62 -22.46 -4.67
C VAL A 249 -0.47 -22.35 -6.18
N TYR A 250 0.70 -21.89 -6.67
CA TYR A 250 0.97 -21.80 -8.12
C TYR A 250 2.46 -21.77 -8.40
N SER A 251 2.88 -22.25 -9.59
CA SER A 251 4.27 -22.06 -10.08
C SER A 251 4.27 -21.81 -11.59
N TYR A 252 5.29 -21.07 -12.06
CA TYR A 252 5.45 -20.67 -13.45
C TYR A 252 6.94 -20.39 -13.74
N PRO A 253 7.37 -20.38 -15.03
CA PRO A 253 8.77 -20.07 -15.37
C PRO A 253 9.23 -18.74 -14.80
N ALA A 254 10.45 -18.66 -14.27
CA ALA A 254 10.97 -17.43 -13.69
C ALA A 254 11.27 -16.33 -14.71
N VAL A 255 11.34 -16.69 -15.99
CA VAL A 255 11.55 -15.76 -17.12
C VAL A 255 10.33 -15.79 -18.04
N GLY A 256 9.93 -14.64 -18.53
CA GLY A 256 8.76 -14.47 -19.37
C GLY A 256 7.65 -13.69 -18.67
N GLU A 257 6.45 -14.25 -18.68
CA GLU A 257 5.30 -13.64 -17.99
C GLU A 257 5.50 -13.57 -16.47
N ASP A 258 4.95 -12.52 -15.87
CA ASP A 258 4.96 -12.36 -14.41
C ASP A 258 3.56 -12.07 -13.87
N TYR A 259 3.37 -12.34 -12.57
CA TYR A 259 2.09 -12.19 -11.90
C TYR A 259 2.26 -11.41 -10.60
N TYR A 260 1.36 -10.45 -10.36
CA TYR A 260 1.35 -9.60 -9.17
C TYR A 260 0.00 -9.74 -8.48
N TYR A 261 0.01 -10.11 -7.21
CA TYR A 261 -1.21 -10.25 -6.44
C TYR A 261 -2.00 -8.95 -6.38
N CYS A 262 -3.29 -9.03 -6.67
CA CYS A 262 -4.21 -7.89 -6.67
C CYS A 262 -5.17 -7.91 -5.47
N GLY A 263 -5.51 -9.08 -4.95
CA GLY A 263 -6.48 -9.21 -3.87
C GLY A 263 -7.16 -10.56 -3.91
N GLN A 264 -8.06 -10.77 -2.97
CA GLN A 264 -8.87 -11.98 -2.92
C GLN A 264 -10.37 -11.63 -2.90
N ARG A 265 -11.17 -12.58 -3.37
CA ARG A 265 -12.61 -12.56 -3.23
C ARG A 265 -13.13 -13.96 -3.00
N SER A 266 -13.85 -14.17 -1.89
CA SER A 266 -14.39 -15.46 -1.50
C SER A 266 -13.36 -16.60 -1.57
N GLY A 267 -12.13 -16.30 -1.14
CA GLY A 267 -11.01 -17.24 -1.16
C GLY A 267 -10.32 -17.45 -2.51
N THR A 268 -10.82 -16.85 -3.59
CA THR A 268 -10.18 -16.86 -4.91
C THR A 268 -9.16 -15.73 -4.97
N LEU A 269 -7.92 -16.04 -5.36
CA LEU A 269 -6.84 -15.07 -5.52
C LEU A 269 -6.86 -14.50 -6.94
N TYR A 270 -6.65 -13.17 -7.05
CA TYR A 270 -6.57 -12.44 -8.31
C TYR A 270 -5.18 -11.85 -8.50
N PHE A 271 -4.70 -11.86 -9.74
CA PHE A 271 -3.36 -11.41 -10.10
C PHE A 271 -3.41 -10.54 -11.35
N ALA A 272 -2.66 -9.44 -11.35
CA ALA A 272 -2.29 -8.77 -12.58
C ALA A 272 -1.21 -9.60 -13.29
N ARG A 273 -1.35 -9.76 -14.61
CA ARG A 273 -0.39 -10.45 -15.46
C ARG A 273 0.39 -9.43 -16.26
N SER A 274 1.70 -9.58 -16.37
CA SER A 274 2.56 -8.83 -17.28
C SER A 274 3.28 -9.77 -18.27
N ASP A 275 3.69 -9.23 -19.40
CA ASP A 275 4.57 -9.91 -20.36
C ASP A 275 6.05 -9.80 -19.98
N GLU A 276 6.94 -10.31 -20.85
CA GLU A 276 8.39 -10.28 -20.68
C GLU A 276 8.99 -8.87 -20.65
N ASP A 277 8.29 -7.88 -21.18
CA ASP A 277 8.67 -6.46 -21.16
C ASP A 277 8.10 -5.73 -19.92
N ALA A 278 7.55 -6.47 -18.96
CA ALA A 278 6.86 -5.97 -17.76
C ALA A 278 5.62 -5.10 -18.09
N LEU A 279 5.07 -5.25 -19.30
CA LEU A 279 3.85 -4.57 -19.67
C LEU A 279 2.63 -5.39 -19.23
N PRO A 280 1.70 -4.75 -18.51
CA PRO A 280 0.51 -5.45 -18.05
C PRO A 280 -0.33 -5.97 -19.23
N THR A 281 -0.75 -7.21 -19.15
CA THR A 281 -1.52 -7.90 -20.21
C THR A 281 -2.93 -8.30 -19.80
N GLY A 282 -3.25 -8.12 -18.51
CA GLY A 282 -4.59 -8.39 -18.03
C GLY A 282 -4.65 -8.80 -16.57
N VAL A 283 -5.79 -9.34 -16.18
CA VAL A 283 -6.03 -9.90 -14.84
C VAL A 283 -6.39 -11.36 -14.96
N CYS A 284 -5.80 -12.16 -14.06
CA CYS A 284 -6.08 -13.59 -13.93
C CYS A 284 -6.66 -13.88 -12.54
N LYS A 285 -7.42 -14.94 -12.40
CA LYS A 285 -7.75 -15.58 -11.14
C LYS A 285 -7.04 -16.93 -11.06
N LEU A 286 -6.69 -17.33 -9.84
CA LEU A 286 -6.19 -18.67 -9.58
C LEU A 286 -7.38 -19.61 -9.34
N GLU A 287 -7.59 -20.57 -10.22
CA GLU A 287 -8.69 -21.52 -10.16
C GLU A 287 -8.15 -22.94 -10.43
N GLU A 288 -8.37 -23.86 -9.49
CA GLU A 288 -7.92 -25.26 -9.57
C GLU A 288 -6.41 -25.43 -9.85
N GLY A 289 -5.57 -24.47 -9.40
CA GLY A 289 -4.13 -24.48 -9.62
C GLY A 289 -3.64 -23.90 -10.94
N GLU A 290 -4.55 -23.27 -11.70
CA GLU A 290 -4.25 -22.65 -13.00
C GLU A 290 -4.57 -21.14 -12.98
N MET A 291 -3.77 -20.34 -13.70
CA MET A 291 -4.04 -18.92 -13.91
C MET A 291 -5.03 -18.74 -15.08
N VAL A 292 -6.27 -18.46 -14.74
CA VAL A 292 -7.36 -18.23 -15.71
C VAL A 292 -7.52 -16.74 -15.95
N GLN A 293 -7.27 -16.29 -17.18
CA GLN A 293 -7.47 -14.89 -17.54
C GLN A 293 -8.96 -14.52 -17.48
N VAL A 294 -9.29 -13.51 -16.67
CA VAL A 294 -10.66 -13.00 -16.50
C VAL A 294 -10.87 -11.67 -17.20
N LEU A 295 -9.80 -10.90 -17.40
CA LEU A 295 -9.85 -9.64 -18.11
C LEU A 295 -8.59 -9.47 -18.96
N PRO A 296 -8.72 -9.51 -20.31
CA PRO A 296 -7.64 -9.12 -21.20
C PRO A 296 -7.48 -7.60 -21.16
N ARG A 297 -6.26 -7.14 -21.37
CA ARG A 297 -5.99 -5.72 -21.55
C ARG A 297 -6.10 -5.36 -23.01
N ASP A 298 -6.95 -4.40 -23.32
CA ASP A 298 -7.15 -3.92 -24.67
C ASP A 298 -6.42 -2.60 -24.96
N ASP A 299 -6.21 -1.78 -23.90
CA ASP A 299 -5.61 -0.43 -24.01
C ASP A 299 -4.44 -0.24 -23.02
N PRO A 300 -3.42 0.57 -23.34
CA PRO A 300 -2.40 0.98 -22.38
C PRO A 300 -3.04 1.72 -21.21
N TYR A 301 -2.74 1.31 -19.97
CA TYR A 301 -3.16 2.02 -18.78
C TYR A 301 -1.98 2.73 -18.12
N ILE A 302 -2.28 3.79 -17.37
CA ILE A 302 -1.30 4.57 -16.62
C ILE A 302 -1.12 3.97 -15.23
N SER A 303 -2.24 3.63 -14.59
CA SER A 303 -2.23 3.06 -13.23
C SER A 303 -3.40 2.12 -12.99
N GLN A 304 -3.24 1.27 -11.99
CA GLN A 304 -4.27 0.35 -11.51
C GLN A 304 -4.59 0.69 -10.05
N GLN A 305 -5.88 0.68 -9.72
CA GLN A 305 -6.35 0.75 -8.34
C GLN A 305 -7.25 -0.45 -8.05
N LEU A 306 -7.12 -0.98 -6.85
CA LEU A 306 -7.89 -2.10 -6.35
C LEU A 306 -8.88 -1.57 -5.32
N LEU A 307 -10.15 -1.85 -5.49
CA LEU A 307 -11.18 -1.43 -4.55
C LEU A 307 -11.76 -2.65 -3.84
N GLU A 308 -11.58 -2.63 -2.54
CA GLU A 308 -12.12 -3.63 -1.62
C GLU A 308 -13.36 -3.08 -0.92
N ASP A 309 -14.20 -3.97 -0.42
CA ASP A 309 -15.27 -3.61 0.50
C ASP A 309 -14.76 -3.48 1.95
N GLU A 310 -15.67 -3.23 2.87
CA GLU A 310 -15.37 -3.09 4.31
C GLU A 310 -14.88 -4.40 4.96
N GLN A 311 -15.12 -5.56 4.35
CA GLN A 311 -14.54 -6.84 4.75
C GLN A 311 -13.17 -7.06 4.11
N GLY A 312 -12.79 -6.18 3.15
CA GLY A 312 -11.56 -6.26 2.38
C GLY A 312 -11.55 -7.36 1.35
N GLU A 313 -12.69 -7.71 0.87
CA GLU A 313 -12.83 -8.53 -0.32
C GLU A 313 -12.73 -7.66 -1.56
N LEU A 314 -11.88 -8.04 -2.51
CA LEU A 314 -11.71 -7.33 -3.77
C LEU A 314 -13.03 -7.30 -4.56
N GLN A 315 -13.51 -6.11 -4.86
CA GLN A 315 -14.77 -5.92 -5.57
C GLN A 315 -14.53 -5.44 -7.00
N TRP A 316 -13.67 -4.44 -7.16
CA TRP A 316 -13.37 -3.83 -8.44
C TRP A 316 -11.89 -3.73 -8.71
N ILE A 317 -11.52 -3.99 -9.96
CA ILE A 317 -10.21 -3.65 -10.51
C ILE A 317 -10.42 -2.47 -11.43
N VAL A 318 -9.78 -1.35 -11.11
CA VAL A 318 -9.93 -0.07 -11.81
C VAL A 318 -8.66 0.23 -12.58
N TRP A 319 -8.78 0.48 -13.87
CA TRP A 319 -7.69 0.92 -14.73
C TRP A 319 -7.89 2.36 -15.18
N ASP A 320 -6.90 3.19 -14.92
CA ASP A 320 -6.79 4.54 -15.45
C ASP A 320 -6.04 4.47 -16.79
N ALA A 321 -6.75 4.66 -17.88
CA ALA A 321 -6.19 4.76 -19.24
C ALA A 321 -5.89 6.23 -19.64
N GLY A 322 -5.90 7.15 -18.69
CA GLY A 322 -5.61 8.57 -18.88
C GLY A 322 -6.83 9.39 -19.27
N GLU A 323 -7.49 9.09 -20.37
CA GLU A 323 -8.71 9.78 -20.83
C GLU A 323 -9.98 9.02 -20.45
N THR A 324 -9.85 7.78 -20.00
CA THR A 324 -10.97 6.91 -19.63
C THR A 324 -10.60 6.09 -18.40
N VAL A 325 -11.62 5.70 -17.65
CA VAL A 325 -11.52 4.72 -16.58
C VAL A 325 -12.25 3.45 -17.01
N GLN A 326 -11.59 2.31 -16.83
CA GLN A 326 -12.21 1.02 -17.04
C GLN A 326 -12.28 0.29 -15.70
N ILE A 327 -13.45 -0.27 -15.40
CA ILE A 327 -13.69 -1.03 -14.18
C ILE A 327 -14.04 -2.47 -14.57
N TYR A 328 -13.35 -3.41 -13.97
CA TYR A 328 -13.79 -4.80 -13.96
C TYR A 328 -14.48 -5.07 -12.61
N ASP A 329 -15.79 -5.31 -12.69
CA ASP A 329 -16.61 -5.70 -11.55
C ASP A 329 -16.56 -7.21 -11.38
N LEU A 330 -16.05 -7.67 -10.24
CA LEU A 330 -15.86 -9.08 -9.98
C LEU A 330 -17.17 -9.81 -9.69
N ASP A 331 -18.21 -9.10 -9.20
CA ASP A 331 -19.55 -9.68 -8.96
C ASP A 331 -20.22 -10.10 -10.26
N GLY A 332 -20.26 -9.16 -11.19
CA GLY A 332 -20.91 -9.37 -12.48
C GLY A 332 -20.00 -10.07 -13.50
N GLY A 333 -18.69 -10.15 -13.26
CA GLY A 333 -17.71 -10.62 -14.23
C GLY A 333 -17.70 -9.78 -15.51
N GLN A 334 -17.96 -8.48 -15.39
CA GLN A 334 -18.14 -7.57 -16.52
C GLN A 334 -17.27 -6.33 -16.41
N SER A 335 -16.91 -5.79 -17.56
CA SER A 335 -16.17 -4.52 -17.65
C SER A 335 -17.12 -3.36 -17.93
N TYR A 336 -16.86 -2.24 -17.29
CA TYR A 336 -17.61 -1.00 -17.42
C TYR A 336 -16.68 0.16 -17.75
N ARG A 337 -17.20 1.17 -18.43
CA ARG A 337 -16.54 2.45 -18.68
C ARG A 337 -17.46 3.57 -18.20
N PRO A 338 -17.40 3.91 -16.91
CA PRO A 338 -18.22 4.96 -16.33
C PRO A 338 -17.86 6.33 -16.91
N ALA A 339 -18.70 7.32 -16.66
CA ALA A 339 -18.39 8.71 -17.00
C ALA A 339 -17.15 9.20 -16.23
N PHE A 340 -16.15 9.66 -16.96
CA PHE A 340 -14.92 10.18 -16.40
C PHE A 340 -14.51 11.45 -17.13
N ILE A 341 -14.17 12.49 -16.38
CA ILE A 341 -13.68 13.76 -16.90
C ILE A 341 -12.32 14.02 -16.29
N LYS A 342 -11.29 13.99 -17.15
CA LYS A 342 -9.95 14.38 -16.77
C LYS A 342 -9.83 15.90 -16.89
N GLU A 343 -9.51 16.57 -15.81
CA GLU A 343 -9.16 17.99 -15.85
C GLU A 343 -7.68 18.18 -16.20
N THR A 344 -7.38 19.26 -16.92
CA THR A 344 -6.03 19.55 -17.40
C THR A 344 -5.06 20.03 -16.30
N SER A 345 -5.57 20.38 -15.12
CA SER A 345 -4.76 20.73 -13.95
C SER A 345 -4.59 19.54 -13.01
N GLN A 346 -3.42 19.38 -12.43
CA GLN A 346 -2.91 18.22 -11.72
C GLN A 346 -3.74 17.65 -10.56
N SER A 347 -4.88 18.18 -10.22
CA SER A 347 -5.56 17.84 -8.97
C SER A 347 -7.00 17.41 -9.08
N ALA A 348 -7.64 17.38 -10.25
CA ALA A 348 -9.07 17.14 -10.19
C ALA A 348 -9.63 16.47 -11.44
N SER A 349 -9.67 15.17 -11.40
CA SER A 349 -10.57 14.39 -12.25
C SER A 349 -11.96 14.34 -11.62
N THR A 350 -13.01 14.17 -12.43
CA THR A 350 -14.35 13.85 -11.94
C THR A 350 -14.74 12.47 -12.38
N GLY A 351 -15.20 11.65 -11.43
CA GLY A 351 -15.68 10.29 -11.70
C GLY A 351 -14.65 9.19 -11.55
N PHE A 352 -13.44 9.45 -11.00
CA PHE A 352 -12.52 8.36 -10.68
C PHE A 352 -12.91 7.70 -9.34
N PRO A 353 -13.18 6.38 -9.29
CA PRO A 353 -13.65 5.72 -8.09
C PRO A 353 -12.52 5.57 -7.08
N LYS A 354 -12.84 5.79 -5.79
CA LYS A 354 -11.89 5.75 -4.69
C LYS A 354 -12.25 4.73 -3.62
N ILE A 355 -13.53 4.65 -3.24
CA ILE A 355 -13.98 3.84 -2.12
C ILE A 355 -15.37 3.30 -2.40
N LEU A 356 -15.59 2.04 -2.09
CA LEU A 356 -16.90 1.41 -2.14
C LEU A 356 -17.55 1.48 -0.76
N LEU A 357 -18.64 2.20 -0.60
CA LEU A 357 -19.34 2.30 0.69
C LEU A 357 -20.22 1.07 0.96
N PRO A 358 -20.43 0.69 2.25
CA PRO A 358 -21.24 -0.47 2.64
C PRO A 358 -22.70 -0.38 2.21
N ASP A 359 -23.22 0.84 2.03
CA ASP A 359 -24.60 1.10 1.66
C ASP A 359 -24.88 1.01 0.14
N GLY A 360 -23.89 0.55 -0.65
CA GLY A 360 -24.03 0.39 -2.09
C GLY A 360 -23.69 1.64 -2.90
N ARG A 361 -23.12 2.68 -2.29
CA ARG A 361 -22.56 3.82 -3.00
C ARG A 361 -21.07 3.64 -3.29
N VAL A 362 -20.54 4.48 -4.18
CA VAL A 362 -19.12 4.66 -4.43
C VAL A 362 -18.74 6.12 -4.23
N ILE A 363 -17.64 6.36 -3.53
CA ILE A 363 -17.01 7.68 -3.49
C ILE A 363 -16.10 7.81 -4.71
N VAL A 364 -16.27 8.91 -5.44
CA VAL A 364 -15.49 9.25 -6.63
C VAL A 364 -14.85 10.62 -6.47
N THR A 365 -13.80 10.88 -7.23
CA THR A 365 -13.25 12.23 -7.34
C THR A 365 -14.29 13.17 -7.97
N HIS A 366 -14.33 14.42 -7.53
CA HIS A 366 -15.30 15.42 -8.02
C HIS A 366 -14.68 16.83 -8.09
N GLY A 367 -13.60 16.94 -8.81
CA GLY A 367 -12.87 18.18 -8.95
C GLY A 367 -11.97 18.51 -7.76
N SER A 368 -11.72 19.80 -7.54
CA SER A 368 -10.84 20.30 -6.49
C SER A 368 -11.61 21.09 -5.44
N MET A 369 -11.19 21.00 -4.17
CA MET A 369 -11.69 21.83 -3.08
C MET A 369 -11.39 23.33 -3.26
N GLY A 370 -10.65 23.70 -4.31
CA GLY A 370 -10.32 25.09 -4.61
C GLY A 370 -9.20 25.65 -3.73
N ASN A 371 -9.41 26.80 -3.11
CA ASN A 371 -8.37 27.52 -2.38
C ASN A 371 -8.27 27.02 -0.93
N THR A 372 -7.60 25.89 -0.73
CA THR A 372 -7.24 25.35 0.59
C THR A 372 -5.71 25.20 0.67
N ASP A 373 -5.16 25.27 1.89
CA ASP A 373 -3.74 25.06 2.15
C ASP A 373 -3.37 23.57 2.33
N LEU A 374 -4.36 22.67 2.23
CA LEU A 374 -4.13 21.23 2.33
C LEU A 374 -3.31 20.70 1.14
N PHE A 375 -2.54 19.66 1.39
CA PHE A 375 -1.72 18.99 0.37
C PHE A 375 -2.61 18.27 -0.66
N ASP A 376 -3.52 17.40 -0.19
CA ASP A 376 -4.53 16.80 -1.06
C ASP A 376 -5.76 17.72 -1.13
N LYS A 377 -5.99 18.29 -2.32
CA LYS A 377 -7.09 19.21 -2.63
C LYS A 377 -8.22 18.54 -3.40
N THR A 378 -8.24 17.23 -3.48
CA THR A 378 -9.26 16.48 -4.20
C THR A 378 -10.62 16.63 -3.49
N ALA A 379 -11.62 17.11 -4.21
CA ALA A 379 -13.00 17.04 -3.76
C ALA A 379 -13.59 15.66 -4.12
N TYR A 380 -14.54 15.21 -3.32
CA TYR A 380 -15.21 13.93 -3.52
C TYR A 380 -16.72 14.09 -3.61
N ALA A 381 -17.35 13.11 -4.27
CA ALA A 381 -18.79 12.95 -4.30
C ALA A 381 -19.16 11.47 -4.19
N ALA A 382 -20.38 11.20 -3.77
CA ALA A 382 -20.91 9.85 -3.69
C ALA A 382 -21.99 9.65 -4.76
N ILE A 383 -22.07 8.42 -5.30
CA ILE A 383 -23.07 8.00 -6.26
C ILE A 383 -23.45 6.54 -6.02
N ASP A 384 -24.67 6.13 -6.33
CA ASP A 384 -25.06 4.73 -6.35
C ASP A 384 -24.18 3.90 -7.29
N ARG A 385 -23.71 2.70 -6.87
CA ARG A 385 -22.77 1.87 -7.64
C ARG A 385 -23.34 1.47 -9.00
N ALA A 386 -24.60 1.03 -9.03
CA ALA A 386 -25.22 0.57 -10.26
C ALA A 386 -25.42 1.75 -11.23
N ALA A 387 -25.83 2.91 -10.73
CA ALA A 387 -25.94 4.13 -11.52
C ALA A 387 -24.59 4.55 -12.08
N TYR A 388 -23.54 4.52 -11.26
CA TYR A 388 -22.17 4.85 -11.69
C TYR A 388 -21.66 3.92 -12.79
N LEU A 389 -21.79 2.59 -12.62
CA LEU A 389 -21.38 1.61 -13.62
C LEU A 389 -22.18 1.77 -14.94
N ALA A 390 -23.43 2.22 -14.84
CA ALA A 390 -24.26 2.54 -16.01
C ALA A 390 -23.92 3.89 -16.69
N GLY A 391 -22.89 4.61 -16.19
CA GLY A 391 -22.49 5.92 -16.73
C GLY A 391 -23.28 7.10 -16.19
N GLY A 392 -24.00 6.91 -15.08
CA GLY A 392 -24.70 8.01 -14.39
C GLY A 392 -23.75 9.07 -13.84
N THR A 393 -24.24 10.30 -13.70
CA THR A 393 -23.47 11.47 -13.23
C THR A 393 -24.19 12.25 -12.14
N ASP A 394 -25.20 11.67 -11.51
CA ASP A 394 -25.94 12.29 -10.41
C ASP A 394 -25.14 12.23 -9.11
N TYR A 395 -24.00 12.92 -9.10
CA TYR A 395 -23.07 12.98 -7.98
C TYR A 395 -23.63 13.82 -6.85
N THR A 396 -23.61 13.27 -5.63
CA THR A 396 -23.89 14.01 -4.39
C THR A 396 -22.56 14.44 -3.77
N PRO A 397 -22.24 15.75 -3.72
CA PRO A 397 -20.98 16.20 -3.13
C PRO A 397 -20.82 15.75 -1.67
N VAL A 398 -19.63 15.32 -1.32
CA VAL A 398 -19.23 15.00 0.05
C VAL A 398 -18.89 16.30 0.78
N THR A 399 -19.32 16.41 2.03
CA THR A 399 -18.84 17.50 2.90
C THR A 399 -17.40 17.21 3.27
N MET A 400 -16.48 18.01 2.72
CA MET A 400 -15.04 17.84 2.90
C MET A 400 -14.54 18.59 4.12
N TYR A 401 -13.53 18.04 4.82
CA TYR A 401 -12.71 18.81 5.73
C TYR A 401 -11.72 19.67 4.93
N THR A 402 -11.72 20.98 5.16
CA THR A 402 -10.97 21.98 4.36
C THR A 402 -9.74 22.55 5.07
N GLY A 403 -9.41 22.07 6.27
CA GLY A 403 -8.25 22.54 7.03
C GLY A 403 -8.56 23.71 7.98
N GLU A 404 -9.86 24.09 8.14
CA GLU A 404 -10.32 25.15 9.04
C GLU A 404 -11.02 24.58 10.28
#